data_38a078b4e3b4de0b6c9f5239e4fe5266
#
_entry.id   38a078b4e3b4de0b6c9f5239e4fe5266
#
_cell.length_a   1.000
_cell.length_b   1.000
_cell.length_c   1.000
_cell.angle_alpha   90.00
_cell.angle_beta   90.00
_cell.angle_gamma   90.00
#
_symmetry.space_group_name_H-M   'P 1'
#
loop_
_entity.id
_entity.type
_entity.pdbx_description
1 polymer ?
#
loop_
_entity_poly.entity_id
_entity_poly.type
_entity_poly.pdbx_seq_one_letter_code
_entity_poly.pdbx_strand_id
1 'polypeptide(L)'
;MQLNSSEISELIKSRIQGLEGSAEVRNQGTVISVADGICRIHGLSDVMQGEMLEFPGNTFGLAMNLERDSVGAVILGAYEHISEGDTVKTTGRILEVPIGPELRGRVVNALGQPIDGKGPVNAALTAPIEKIAPGVIARESVSQPMQTGIKSIDAMVPIGRGQRELIIGDRQTGKSAVAVDAIINQKGQGVTCVYVAIGQKASTIKNIVRSLEQHGAMEYTIVVAASASESAAMQYISAYSGCAMGEYFRDRGEDALIVYDDLSKQAVAYRQISLLLRRPPGREAYPGDVFYLHSRLLERAARVNADYVEKFTNGAVTGKTGSLTALPIIETQAGDVSAFVPTNVISITDGQIFLETSLFNAGIRPAINAGISVSRVGGAAQTKVIKGLSGGIRTDLAQYRELAAFAQFASDLDESTRKQLDRGARVTELLKQPQYSPLPISLMAVSLFAVNKGYFDDVEVKKVLAFESALHTHMKTSHGALLAKIEDTKALDKDGEAALAAAIGDFKKAGAF
;
A
#
# COMPACT_ATOMS: atom_id res chain seq x y z
N MET A 1 -71.62 -15.31 21.43
CA MET A 1 -71.03 -16.40 20.66
C MET A 1 -69.81 -16.90 21.43
N GLN A 2 -69.89 -18.09 22.07
CA GLN A 2 -68.73 -18.70 22.68
C GLN A 2 -67.98 -19.47 21.58
N LEU A 3 -66.78 -19.06 21.32
CA LEU A 3 -65.89 -19.76 20.38
C LEU A 3 -65.57 -21.14 20.97
N ASN A 4 -65.71 -22.17 20.13
CA ASN A 4 -65.48 -23.55 20.53
C ASN A 4 -63.95 -23.80 20.64
N SER A 5 -63.51 -24.65 21.56
CA SER A 5 -62.11 -24.93 21.83
C SER A 5 -61.30 -25.36 20.59
N SER A 6 -61.97 -25.97 19.58
CA SER A 6 -61.38 -26.31 18.28
C SER A 6 -61.11 -25.07 17.39
N GLU A 7 -62.02 -24.09 17.40
CA GLU A 7 -61.87 -22.86 16.61
C GLU A 7 -60.76 -21.95 17.15
N ILE A 8 -60.62 -21.92 18.48
CA ILE A 8 -59.50 -21.22 19.13
C ILE A 8 -58.17 -21.88 18.78
N SER A 9 -58.13 -23.21 18.75
CA SER A 9 -56.93 -23.98 18.40
C SER A 9 -56.53 -23.77 16.92
N GLU A 10 -57.49 -23.70 15.99
CA GLU A 10 -57.22 -23.40 14.60
C GLU A 10 -56.77 -21.93 14.37
N LEU A 11 -57.35 -20.99 15.09
CA LEU A 11 -56.95 -19.59 15.07
C LEU A 11 -55.54 -19.37 15.60
N ILE A 12 -55.17 -20.09 16.65
CA ILE A 12 -53.82 -20.08 17.20
C ILE A 12 -52.82 -20.74 16.24
N LYS A 13 -53.19 -21.87 15.61
CA LYS A 13 -52.34 -22.52 14.58
C LYS A 13 -52.13 -21.63 13.36
N SER A 14 -53.18 -20.99 12.86
CA SER A 14 -53.05 -20.08 11.71
C SER A 14 -52.22 -18.82 12.04
N ARG A 15 -52.28 -18.32 13.28
CA ARG A 15 -51.43 -17.21 13.73
C ARG A 15 -49.98 -17.65 13.95
N ILE A 16 -49.75 -18.85 14.45
CA ILE A 16 -48.38 -19.40 14.60
C ILE A 16 -47.75 -19.65 13.22
N GLN A 17 -48.49 -20.20 12.28
CA GLN A 17 -48.03 -20.36 10.89
C GLN A 17 -47.78 -19.00 10.20
N GLY A 18 -48.59 -18.00 10.48
CA GLY A 18 -48.37 -16.62 10.01
C GLY A 18 -47.16 -15.95 10.69
N LEU A 19 -46.84 -16.29 11.94
CA LEU A 19 -45.63 -15.83 12.66
C LEU A 19 -44.36 -16.53 12.17
N GLU A 20 -44.45 -17.84 11.91
CA GLU A 20 -43.33 -18.58 11.30
C GLU A 20 -43.04 -18.07 9.88
N GLY A 21 -44.07 -17.84 9.04
CA GLY A 21 -43.91 -17.23 7.74
C GLY A 21 -43.32 -15.81 7.77
N SER A 22 -43.68 -15.00 8.80
CA SER A 22 -43.13 -13.65 8.96
C SER A 22 -41.66 -13.67 9.45
N ALA A 23 -41.27 -14.66 10.23
CA ALA A 23 -39.89 -14.85 10.66
C ALA A 23 -39.02 -15.40 9.52
N GLU A 24 -39.56 -16.29 8.68
CA GLU A 24 -38.87 -16.75 7.48
C GLU A 24 -38.64 -15.62 6.47
N VAL A 25 -39.63 -14.77 6.23
CA VAL A 25 -39.50 -13.61 5.34
C VAL A 25 -38.50 -12.58 5.81
N ARG A 26 -38.23 -12.49 7.11
CA ARG A 26 -37.20 -11.60 7.68
C ARG A 26 -35.78 -12.07 7.41
N ASN A 27 -35.53 -13.35 7.45
CA ASN A 27 -34.20 -13.97 7.34
C ASN A 27 -33.95 -14.64 5.99
N GLN A 28 -34.97 -14.76 5.15
CA GLN A 28 -34.89 -15.32 3.80
C GLN A 28 -35.47 -14.33 2.79
N GLY A 29 -34.86 -14.30 1.63
CA GLY A 29 -35.31 -13.51 0.50
C GLY A 29 -35.29 -14.31 -0.78
N THR A 30 -35.90 -13.77 -1.80
CA THR A 30 -35.97 -14.38 -3.13
C THR A 30 -35.28 -13.49 -4.15
N VAL A 31 -34.45 -14.08 -4.99
CA VAL A 31 -33.79 -13.40 -6.10
C VAL A 31 -34.83 -12.88 -7.08
N ILE A 32 -34.88 -11.58 -7.30
CA ILE A 32 -35.74 -10.93 -8.30
C ILE A 32 -35.03 -10.87 -9.66
N SER A 33 -33.72 -10.57 -9.64
CA SER A 33 -32.89 -10.48 -10.84
C SER A 33 -31.43 -10.65 -10.49
N VAL A 34 -30.68 -11.24 -11.41
CA VAL A 34 -29.21 -11.36 -11.33
C VAL A 34 -28.63 -10.97 -12.68
N ALA A 35 -27.64 -10.07 -12.65
CA ALA A 35 -26.88 -9.64 -13.83
C ALA A 35 -25.49 -9.15 -13.41
N ASP A 36 -24.47 -9.55 -14.13
CA ASP A 36 -23.08 -9.09 -13.95
C ASP A 36 -22.56 -9.18 -12.50
N GLY A 37 -22.96 -10.22 -11.77
CA GLY A 37 -22.56 -10.43 -10.37
C GLY A 37 -23.31 -9.55 -9.36
N ILE A 38 -24.33 -8.80 -9.79
CA ILE A 38 -25.23 -8.05 -8.92
C ILE A 38 -26.57 -8.78 -8.85
N CYS A 39 -27.09 -8.90 -7.65
CA CYS A 39 -28.37 -9.55 -7.38
C CYS A 39 -29.31 -8.56 -6.68
N ARG A 40 -30.58 -8.51 -7.13
CA ARG A 40 -31.67 -7.86 -6.39
C ARG A 40 -32.52 -8.94 -5.73
N ILE A 41 -32.78 -8.75 -4.44
CA ILE A 41 -33.41 -9.75 -3.58
C ILE A 41 -34.63 -9.09 -2.93
N HIS A 42 -35.77 -9.72 -2.99
CA HIS A 42 -36.98 -9.32 -2.27
C HIS A 42 -36.99 -10.00 -0.89
N GLY A 43 -37.41 -9.29 0.13
CA GLY A 43 -37.37 -9.76 1.51
C GLY A 43 -36.08 -9.33 2.24
N LEU A 44 -35.57 -10.13 3.16
CA LEU A 44 -34.39 -9.84 3.99
C LEU A 44 -34.55 -8.55 4.80
N SER A 45 -35.70 -8.38 5.47
CA SER A 45 -36.04 -7.11 6.16
C SER A 45 -35.08 -6.74 7.28
N ASP A 46 -34.39 -7.73 7.89
CA ASP A 46 -33.51 -7.53 9.04
C ASP A 46 -32.02 -7.52 8.63
N VAL A 47 -31.71 -7.54 7.33
CA VAL A 47 -30.33 -7.54 6.83
C VAL A 47 -29.60 -6.23 7.15
N MET A 48 -28.34 -6.35 7.54
CA MET A 48 -27.46 -5.22 7.77
C MET A 48 -26.65 -4.87 6.51
N GLN A 49 -26.30 -3.60 6.36
CA GLN A 49 -25.36 -3.20 5.30
C GLN A 49 -23.97 -3.82 5.56
N GLY A 50 -23.39 -4.42 4.52
CA GLY A 50 -22.11 -5.14 4.63
C GLY A 50 -22.27 -6.55 5.23
N GLU A 51 -23.49 -7.02 5.42
CA GLU A 51 -23.76 -8.38 5.86
C GLU A 51 -23.49 -9.39 4.72
N MET A 52 -22.95 -10.52 5.09
CA MET A 52 -22.72 -11.63 4.19
C MET A 52 -24.03 -12.40 3.99
N LEU A 53 -24.40 -12.63 2.75
CA LEU A 53 -25.59 -13.38 2.33
C LEU A 53 -25.18 -14.74 1.78
N GLU A 54 -25.96 -15.75 2.09
CA GLU A 54 -25.75 -17.12 1.59
C GLU A 54 -26.72 -17.40 0.42
N PHE A 55 -26.16 -17.72 -0.74
CA PHE A 55 -26.85 -18.12 -1.96
C PHE A 55 -26.78 -19.65 -2.17
N PRO A 56 -27.59 -20.23 -3.06
CA PRO A 56 -27.43 -21.62 -3.44
C PRO A 56 -26.02 -21.96 -3.92
N GLY A 57 -25.61 -23.22 -3.75
CA GLY A 57 -24.29 -23.67 -4.20
C GLY A 57 -23.12 -23.21 -3.33
N ASN A 58 -23.37 -22.86 -2.06
CA ASN A 58 -22.35 -22.35 -1.13
C ASN A 58 -21.64 -21.09 -1.64
N THR A 59 -22.40 -20.26 -2.36
CA THR A 59 -21.95 -18.96 -2.86
C THR A 59 -22.36 -17.87 -1.88
N PHE A 60 -21.49 -16.90 -1.69
CA PHE A 60 -21.72 -15.78 -0.79
C PHE A 60 -21.86 -14.47 -1.55
N GLY A 61 -22.59 -13.54 -0.98
CA GLY A 61 -22.72 -12.17 -1.46
C GLY A 61 -22.64 -11.17 -0.33
N LEU A 62 -22.54 -9.91 -0.70
CA LEU A 62 -22.43 -8.78 0.23
C LEU A 62 -23.63 -7.85 0.02
N ALA A 63 -24.42 -7.61 1.06
CA ALA A 63 -25.52 -6.64 1.05
C ALA A 63 -24.97 -5.20 0.95
N MET A 64 -25.31 -4.48 -0.13
CA MET A 64 -24.75 -3.15 -0.37
C MET A 64 -25.80 -2.03 -0.44
N ASN A 65 -26.98 -2.29 -1.01
CA ASN A 65 -28.09 -1.34 -1.02
C ASN A 65 -29.26 -1.93 -0.25
N LEU A 66 -29.71 -1.20 0.77
CA LEU A 66 -30.89 -1.55 1.55
C LEU A 66 -32.01 -0.61 1.13
N GLU A 67 -32.94 -1.11 0.32
CA GLU A 67 -34.13 -0.40 -0.10
C GLU A 67 -35.35 -0.92 0.70
N ARG A 68 -36.48 -0.23 0.63
CA ARG A 68 -37.67 -0.58 1.41
C ARG A 68 -38.16 -2.01 1.13
N ASP A 69 -38.19 -2.40 -0.14
CA ASP A 69 -38.78 -3.65 -0.60
C ASP A 69 -37.77 -4.60 -1.27
N SER A 70 -36.50 -4.22 -1.32
CA SER A 70 -35.47 -5.01 -1.94
C SER A 70 -34.07 -4.72 -1.38
N VAL A 71 -33.19 -5.71 -1.52
CA VAL A 71 -31.77 -5.61 -1.17
C VAL A 71 -30.95 -5.79 -2.42
N GLY A 72 -30.05 -4.84 -2.68
CA GLY A 72 -29.04 -4.95 -3.71
C GLY A 72 -27.79 -5.61 -3.13
N ALA A 73 -27.43 -6.77 -3.64
CA ALA A 73 -26.27 -7.53 -3.20
C ALA A 73 -25.28 -7.74 -4.34
N VAL A 74 -24.00 -7.83 -3.97
CA VAL A 74 -22.89 -8.17 -4.87
C VAL A 74 -22.44 -9.59 -4.57
N ILE A 75 -22.36 -10.44 -5.58
CA ILE A 75 -21.95 -11.83 -5.42
C ILE A 75 -20.43 -11.95 -5.40
N LEU A 76 -19.91 -12.69 -4.42
CA LEU A 76 -18.47 -12.88 -4.19
C LEU A 76 -18.00 -14.19 -4.84
N GLY A 77 -17.80 -14.17 -6.15
CA GLY A 77 -17.35 -15.34 -6.91
C GLY A 77 -18.21 -15.62 -8.15
N ALA A 78 -18.27 -16.90 -8.54
CA ALA A 78 -19.09 -17.35 -9.66
C ALA A 78 -20.59 -17.19 -9.36
N TYR A 79 -21.36 -16.71 -10.32
CA TYR A 79 -22.79 -16.43 -10.15
C TYR A 79 -23.67 -17.05 -11.25
N GLU A 80 -23.09 -17.75 -12.19
CA GLU A 80 -23.75 -18.30 -13.37
C GLU A 80 -24.82 -19.34 -13.03
N HIS A 81 -24.72 -19.93 -11.84
CA HIS A 81 -25.66 -20.93 -11.33
C HIS A 81 -26.83 -20.33 -10.53
N ILE A 82 -26.81 -19.01 -10.27
CA ILE A 82 -27.87 -18.33 -9.53
C ILE A 82 -28.93 -17.87 -10.50
N SER A 83 -30.19 -18.16 -10.17
CA SER A 83 -31.36 -17.88 -11.01
C SER A 83 -32.40 -17.06 -10.27
N GLU A 84 -33.28 -16.41 -11.03
CA GLU A 84 -34.48 -15.76 -10.46
C GLU A 84 -35.35 -16.80 -9.75
N GLY A 85 -35.87 -16.43 -8.58
CA GLY A 85 -36.64 -17.32 -7.72
C GLY A 85 -35.81 -18.07 -6.68
N ASP A 86 -34.47 -18.05 -6.77
CA ASP A 86 -33.61 -18.69 -5.78
C ASP A 86 -33.75 -18.05 -4.39
N THR A 87 -33.61 -18.88 -3.37
CA THR A 87 -33.68 -18.43 -1.97
C THR A 87 -32.31 -17.96 -1.49
N VAL A 88 -32.27 -16.77 -0.88
CA VAL A 88 -31.08 -16.19 -0.25
C VAL A 88 -31.33 -16.05 1.24
N LYS A 89 -30.32 -16.33 2.06
CA LYS A 89 -30.40 -16.24 3.52
C LYS A 89 -29.44 -15.21 4.07
N THR A 90 -29.89 -14.51 5.12
CA THR A 90 -29.00 -13.71 5.96
C THR A 90 -28.11 -14.63 6.79
N THR A 91 -26.86 -14.22 7.01
CA THR A 91 -25.93 -14.96 7.87
C THR A 91 -25.81 -14.36 9.28
N GLY A 92 -26.33 -13.13 9.48
CA GLY A 92 -26.11 -12.34 10.69
C GLY A 92 -24.67 -11.92 10.92
N ARG A 93 -23.80 -12.08 9.90
CA ARG A 93 -22.35 -11.86 10.01
C ARG A 93 -21.90 -10.85 8.97
N ILE A 94 -21.15 -9.85 9.42
CA ILE A 94 -20.42 -8.95 8.53
C ILE A 94 -19.28 -9.73 7.86
N LEU A 95 -18.93 -9.35 6.63
CA LEU A 95 -17.85 -10.02 5.90
C LEU A 95 -16.52 -9.94 6.64
N GLU A 96 -15.95 -11.09 6.93
CA GLU A 96 -14.69 -11.28 7.65
C GLU A 96 -13.68 -12.03 6.81
N VAL A 97 -12.41 -11.81 7.12
CA VAL A 97 -11.27 -12.54 6.52
C VAL A 97 -10.36 -13.11 7.60
N PRO A 98 -9.66 -14.21 7.32
CA PRO A 98 -8.65 -14.73 8.23
C PRO A 98 -7.53 -13.70 8.43
N ILE A 99 -7.04 -13.62 9.66
CA ILE A 99 -5.92 -12.76 10.07
C ILE A 99 -4.96 -13.56 10.94
N GLY A 100 -3.71 -13.18 10.94
CA GLY A 100 -2.71 -13.81 11.79
C GLY A 100 -1.35 -14.02 11.10
N PRO A 101 -0.35 -14.47 11.86
CA PRO A 101 0.99 -14.72 11.34
C PRO A 101 1.05 -15.90 10.35
N GLU A 102 0.05 -16.79 10.37
CA GLU A 102 -0.08 -17.95 9.47
C GLU A 102 -0.27 -17.56 8.00
N LEU A 103 -0.64 -16.31 7.75
CA LEU A 103 -0.78 -15.74 6.41
C LEU A 103 0.57 -15.30 5.80
N ARG A 104 1.63 -15.14 6.61
CA ARG A 104 2.96 -14.81 6.09
C ARG A 104 3.45 -15.92 5.14
N GLY A 105 4.02 -15.54 4.00
CA GLY A 105 4.48 -16.47 2.98
C GLY A 105 3.38 -17.03 2.06
N ARG A 106 2.13 -16.58 2.23
CA ARG A 106 0.99 -17.09 1.51
C ARG A 106 0.47 -16.10 0.46
N VAL A 107 -0.11 -16.65 -0.60
CA VAL A 107 -0.87 -15.90 -1.60
C VAL A 107 -2.32 -16.30 -1.46
N VAL A 108 -3.18 -15.31 -1.16
CA VAL A 108 -4.61 -15.52 -0.91
C VAL A 108 -5.45 -14.64 -1.84
N ASN A 109 -6.71 -15.02 -2.05
CA ASN A 109 -7.68 -14.19 -2.75
C ASN A 109 -8.26 -13.10 -1.80
N ALA A 110 -9.20 -12.31 -2.30
CA ALA A 110 -9.83 -11.23 -1.52
C ALA A 110 -10.66 -11.72 -0.31
N LEU A 111 -11.01 -13.00 -0.24
CA LEU A 111 -11.68 -13.64 0.90
C LEU A 111 -10.68 -14.31 1.87
N GLY A 112 -9.38 -14.18 1.63
CA GLY A 112 -8.35 -14.83 2.44
C GLY A 112 -8.16 -16.31 2.17
N GLN A 113 -8.76 -16.85 1.11
CA GLN A 113 -8.60 -18.24 0.71
C GLN A 113 -7.26 -18.41 -0.04
N PRO A 114 -6.47 -19.46 0.27
CA PRO A 114 -5.18 -19.67 -0.38
C PRO A 114 -5.34 -20.06 -1.85
N ILE A 115 -4.52 -19.44 -2.70
CA ILE A 115 -4.46 -19.70 -4.15
C ILE A 115 -3.05 -20.09 -4.62
N ASP A 116 -2.15 -20.32 -3.68
CA ASP A 116 -0.73 -20.64 -3.92
C ASP A 116 -0.42 -22.14 -4.04
N GLY A 117 -1.42 -22.99 -3.88
CA GLY A 117 -1.24 -24.45 -3.93
C GLY A 117 -0.53 -25.04 -2.70
N LYS A 118 -0.27 -24.25 -1.65
CA LYS A 118 0.43 -24.71 -0.43
C LYS A 118 -0.52 -25.27 0.65
N GLY A 119 -1.74 -25.63 0.27
CA GLY A 119 -2.77 -26.15 1.20
C GLY A 119 -3.51 -25.04 1.99
N PRO A 120 -4.43 -25.44 2.88
CA PRO A 120 -5.25 -24.50 3.64
C PRO A 120 -4.43 -23.62 4.58
N VAL A 121 -4.92 -22.41 4.84
CA VAL A 121 -4.38 -21.54 5.88
C VAL A 121 -5.16 -21.81 7.16
N ASN A 122 -4.48 -22.30 8.20
CA ASN A 122 -5.09 -22.59 9.51
C ASN A 122 -5.03 -21.36 10.42
N ALA A 123 -5.58 -20.23 9.95
CA ALA A 123 -5.69 -19.05 10.80
C ALA A 123 -6.75 -19.26 11.89
N ALA A 124 -6.35 -19.04 13.13
CA ALA A 124 -7.22 -19.18 14.28
C ALA A 124 -8.18 -18.00 14.47
N LEU A 125 -7.91 -16.86 13.82
CA LEU A 125 -8.63 -15.61 14.02
C LEU A 125 -9.18 -15.09 12.69
N THR A 126 -10.33 -14.41 12.80
CA THR A 126 -10.93 -13.62 11.72
C THR A 126 -11.11 -12.17 12.13
N ALA A 127 -11.21 -11.27 11.19
CA ALA A 127 -11.56 -9.87 11.43
C ALA A 127 -12.45 -9.35 10.32
N PRO A 128 -13.40 -8.46 10.64
CA PRO A 128 -14.21 -7.78 9.63
C PRO A 128 -13.30 -6.96 8.71
N ILE A 129 -13.62 -7.01 7.41
CA ILE A 129 -12.82 -6.28 6.40
C ILE A 129 -13.00 -4.77 6.52
N GLU A 130 -14.16 -4.31 6.96
CA GLU A 130 -14.43 -2.90 7.23
C GLU A 130 -14.41 -2.63 8.74
N LYS A 131 -13.52 -1.74 9.16
CA LYS A 131 -13.38 -1.29 10.55
C LYS A 131 -13.23 0.23 10.58
N ILE A 132 -13.62 0.82 11.68
CA ILE A 132 -13.37 2.23 11.96
C ILE A 132 -11.86 2.42 12.22
N ALA A 133 -11.27 3.43 11.60
CA ALA A 133 -9.87 3.78 11.81
C ALA A 133 -9.60 4.18 13.27
N PRO A 134 -8.36 4.00 13.78
CA PRO A 134 -8.00 4.49 15.11
C PRO A 134 -8.30 5.97 15.27
N GLY A 135 -8.98 6.33 16.37
CA GLY A 135 -9.31 7.72 16.70
C GLY A 135 -8.07 8.56 17.02
N VAL A 136 -8.24 9.87 17.15
CA VAL A 136 -7.14 10.83 17.37
C VAL A 136 -6.32 10.49 18.63
N ILE A 137 -6.98 10.12 19.73
CA ILE A 137 -6.31 9.80 21.00
C ILE A 137 -5.48 8.51 20.92
N ALA A 138 -5.86 7.58 20.06
CA ALA A 138 -5.15 6.32 19.87
C ALA A 138 -3.89 6.45 18.99
N ARG A 139 -3.73 7.59 18.31
CA ARG A 139 -2.62 7.82 17.38
C ARG A 139 -1.40 8.39 18.09
N GLU A 140 -0.24 8.02 17.57
CA GLU A 140 1.04 8.62 17.94
C GLU A 140 1.69 9.27 16.71
N SER A 141 2.50 10.30 16.96
CA SER A 141 3.21 11.00 15.88
C SER A 141 4.19 10.07 15.17
N VAL A 142 4.22 10.17 13.85
CA VAL A 142 5.15 9.41 13.01
C VAL A 142 6.57 9.97 13.18
N SER A 143 7.45 9.18 13.77
CA SER A 143 8.84 9.57 14.10
C SER A 143 9.88 8.49 13.80
N GLN A 144 9.46 7.31 13.37
CA GLN A 144 10.37 6.20 13.02
C GLN A 144 10.42 6.04 11.50
N PRO A 145 11.63 5.92 10.92
CA PRO A 145 11.76 5.75 9.48
C PRO A 145 11.27 4.37 9.02
N MET A 146 10.58 4.36 7.88
CA MET A 146 10.35 3.19 7.05
C MET A 146 11.38 3.23 5.91
N GLN A 147 12.51 2.56 6.09
CA GLN A 147 13.58 2.57 5.10
C GLN A 147 13.17 1.79 3.85
N THR A 148 13.19 2.45 2.71
CA THR A 148 12.87 1.81 1.43
C THR A 148 14.11 1.19 0.78
N GLY A 149 15.30 1.63 1.18
CA GLY A 149 16.55 1.25 0.55
C GLY A 149 16.78 1.92 -0.81
N ILE A 150 15.90 2.84 -1.20
CA ILE A 150 16.00 3.61 -2.45
C ILE A 150 16.55 4.99 -2.12
N LYS A 151 17.75 5.29 -2.64
CA LYS A 151 18.48 6.54 -2.34
C LYS A 151 17.63 7.80 -2.52
N SER A 152 16.92 7.89 -3.63
CA SER A 152 16.11 9.05 -3.96
C SER A 152 14.90 9.23 -3.03
N ILE A 153 14.32 8.15 -2.52
CA ILE A 153 13.19 8.21 -1.58
C ILE A 153 13.70 8.55 -0.19
N ASP A 154 14.58 7.74 0.36
CA ASP A 154 15.04 7.88 1.75
C ASP A 154 15.75 9.22 2.00
N ALA A 155 16.42 9.77 0.97
CA ALA A 155 17.07 11.08 1.05
C ALA A 155 16.11 12.26 0.86
N MET A 156 15.14 12.18 -0.08
CA MET A 156 14.36 13.34 -0.50
C MET A 156 12.89 13.32 -0.09
N VAL A 157 12.27 12.14 -0.04
CA VAL A 157 10.85 11.94 0.23
C VAL A 157 10.69 10.80 1.26
N PRO A 158 11.24 10.97 2.47
CA PRO A 158 11.30 9.88 3.44
C PRO A 158 9.92 9.47 3.93
N ILE A 159 9.77 8.18 4.17
CA ILE A 159 8.54 7.56 4.65
C ILE A 159 8.72 7.15 6.11
N GLY A 160 7.73 7.45 6.95
CA GLY A 160 7.72 7.04 8.35
C GLY A 160 6.77 5.88 8.61
N ARG A 161 7.03 5.11 9.67
CA ARG A 161 6.16 4.01 10.11
C ARG A 161 4.82 4.56 10.60
N GLY A 162 3.75 4.19 9.92
CA GLY A 162 2.39 4.69 10.12
C GLY A 162 1.96 5.81 9.17
N GLN A 163 2.83 6.24 8.25
CA GLN A 163 2.54 7.23 7.23
C GLN A 163 1.80 6.61 6.03
N ARG A 164 1.03 7.43 5.33
CA ARG A 164 0.42 7.12 4.04
C ARG A 164 1.14 7.89 2.96
N GLU A 165 1.97 7.23 2.17
CA GLU A 165 2.73 7.88 1.09
C GLU A 165 2.27 7.35 -0.26
N LEU A 166 1.70 8.22 -1.08
CA LEU A 166 1.17 7.88 -2.39
C LEU A 166 2.30 7.67 -3.41
N ILE A 167 2.24 6.59 -4.17
CA ILE A 167 3.08 6.39 -5.35
C ILE A 167 2.20 6.65 -6.59
N ILE A 168 2.51 7.68 -7.36
CA ILE A 168 1.67 8.15 -8.46
C ILE A 168 2.48 8.34 -9.74
N GLY A 169 1.90 8.04 -10.88
CA GLY A 169 2.52 8.20 -12.20
C GLY A 169 1.83 7.39 -13.29
N ASP A 170 2.24 7.58 -14.52
CA ASP A 170 1.68 6.89 -15.69
C ASP A 170 1.99 5.39 -15.69
N ARG A 171 1.38 4.68 -16.63
CA ARG A 171 1.68 3.25 -16.85
C ARG A 171 3.17 3.03 -17.11
N GLN A 172 3.71 1.94 -16.57
CA GLN A 172 5.09 1.48 -16.79
C GLN A 172 6.19 2.47 -16.35
N THR A 173 5.91 3.42 -15.46
CA THR A 173 6.91 4.32 -14.89
C THR A 173 7.68 3.74 -13.71
N GLY A 174 7.38 2.51 -13.30
CA GLY A 174 8.10 1.81 -12.23
C GLY A 174 7.42 1.88 -10.85
N LYS A 175 6.13 2.25 -10.76
CA LYS A 175 5.39 2.34 -9.47
C LYS A 175 5.46 1.06 -8.65
N SER A 176 5.08 -0.08 -9.24
CA SER A 176 5.14 -1.39 -8.57
C SER A 176 6.56 -1.79 -8.21
N ALA A 177 7.57 -1.41 -9.02
CA ALA A 177 8.97 -1.68 -8.74
C ALA A 177 9.43 -1.00 -7.45
N VAL A 178 9.11 0.29 -7.28
CA VAL A 178 9.40 1.04 -6.05
C VAL A 178 8.76 0.38 -4.83
N ALA A 179 7.51 -0.05 -4.94
CA ALA A 179 6.80 -0.71 -3.85
C ALA A 179 7.40 -2.08 -3.50
N VAL A 180 7.80 -2.87 -4.50
CA VAL A 180 8.44 -4.17 -4.29
C VAL A 180 9.83 -4.01 -3.67
N ASP A 181 10.62 -3.02 -4.10
CA ASP A 181 11.91 -2.71 -3.50
C ASP A 181 11.78 -2.30 -2.03
N ALA A 182 10.76 -1.50 -1.70
CA ALA A 182 10.44 -1.14 -0.32
C ALA A 182 10.11 -2.38 0.54
N ILE A 183 9.38 -3.37 -0.01
CA ILE A 183 9.10 -4.64 0.68
C ILE A 183 10.39 -5.45 0.87
N ILE A 184 11.21 -5.61 -0.17
CA ILE A 184 12.47 -6.36 -0.12
C ILE A 184 13.39 -5.80 0.98
N ASN A 185 13.42 -4.48 1.13
CA ASN A 185 14.26 -3.81 2.12
C ASN A 185 13.79 -4.02 3.58
N GLN A 186 12.60 -4.56 3.81
CA GLN A 186 12.11 -4.84 5.17
C GLN A 186 12.70 -6.11 5.78
N LYS A 187 13.53 -6.84 5.05
CA LYS A 187 14.19 -8.05 5.57
C LYS A 187 14.98 -7.72 6.85
N GLY A 188 14.64 -8.39 7.94
CA GLY A 188 15.30 -8.18 9.23
C GLY A 188 14.88 -6.91 9.99
N GLN A 189 13.93 -6.12 9.45
CA GLN A 189 13.47 -4.87 10.09
C GLN A 189 12.27 -5.08 11.03
N GLY A 190 11.80 -6.32 11.20
CA GLY A 190 10.64 -6.62 12.04
C GLY A 190 9.31 -6.11 11.50
N VAL A 191 9.23 -5.87 10.19
CA VAL A 191 8.02 -5.35 9.53
C VAL A 191 7.35 -6.47 8.74
N THR A 192 6.05 -6.70 8.98
CA THR A 192 5.25 -7.58 8.15
C THR A 192 4.70 -6.80 6.96
N CYS A 193 4.87 -7.34 5.76
CA CYS A 193 4.42 -6.68 4.54
C CYS A 193 3.12 -7.32 4.02
N VAL A 194 2.24 -6.51 3.46
CA VAL A 194 1.04 -6.95 2.74
C VAL A 194 1.06 -6.32 1.35
N TYR A 195 1.08 -7.14 0.31
CA TYR A 195 0.98 -6.68 -1.06
C TYR A 195 -0.40 -7.02 -1.62
N VAL A 196 -1.20 -5.99 -1.91
CA VAL A 196 -2.55 -6.15 -2.46
C VAL A 196 -2.53 -5.86 -3.94
N ALA A 197 -2.66 -6.90 -4.77
CA ALA A 197 -2.76 -6.79 -6.22
C ALA A 197 -4.22 -6.64 -6.63
N ILE A 198 -4.59 -5.49 -7.20
CA ILE A 198 -5.98 -5.16 -7.56
C ILE A 198 -6.11 -5.02 -9.07
N GLY A 199 -6.90 -5.88 -9.70
CA GLY A 199 -7.18 -5.82 -11.14
C GLY A 199 -5.94 -5.97 -12.04
N GLN A 200 -4.89 -6.61 -11.54
CA GLN A 200 -3.67 -6.87 -12.32
C GLN A 200 -3.78 -8.18 -13.10
N LYS A 201 -2.97 -8.31 -14.16
CA LYS A 201 -2.85 -9.57 -14.90
C LYS A 201 -2.25 -10.64 -13.99
N ALA A 202 -2.76 -11.86 -14.02
CA ALA A 202 -2.25 -12.99 -13.24
C ALA A 202 -0.74 -13.22 -13.46
N SER A 203 -0.24 -13.02 -14.70
CA SER A 203 1.18 -13.10 -15.01
C SER A 203 2.03 -12.06 -14.28
N THR A 204 1.52 -10.85 -14.13
CA THR A 204 2.20 -9.78 -13.38
C THR A 204 2.28 -10.14 -11.89
N ILE A 205 1.17 -10.59 -11.31
CA ILE A 205 1.12 -11.04 -9.90
C ILE A 205 2.12 -12.17 -9.68
N LYS A 206 2.14 -13.17 -10.57
CA LYS A 206 3.10 -14.28 -10.49
C LYS A 206 4.55 -13.82 -10.52
N ASN A 207 4.88 -12.84 -11.38
CA ASN A 207 6.23 -12.29 -11.46
C ASN A 207 6.63 -11.56 -10.18
N ILE A 208 5.72 -10.81 -9.58
CA ILE A 208 5.96 -10.13 -8.29
C ILE A 208 6.21 -11.15 -7.18
N VAL A 209 5.34 -12.15 -7.04
CA VAL A 209 5.51 -13.24 -6.06
C VAL A 209 6.85 -13.92 -6.24
N ARG A 210 7.23 -14.27 -7.48
CA ARG A 210 8.52 -14.87 -7.78
C ARG A 210 9.71 -13.96 -7.40
N SER A 211 9.59 -12.66 -7.67
CA SER A 211 10.64 -11.70 -7.27
C SER A 211 10.77 -11.61 -5.75
N LEU A 212 9.67 -11.59 -5.01
CA LEU A 212 9.68 -11.62 -3.55
C LEU A 212 10.28 -12.92 -3.00
N GLU A 213 9.96 -14.07 -3.60
CA GLU A 213 10.54 -15.37 -3.25
C GLU A 213 12.05 -15.40 -3.49
N GLN A 214 12.52 -14.94 -4.64
CA GLN A 214 13.94 -14.91 -5.01
C GLN A 214 14.80 -14.06 -4.04
N HIS A 215 14.20 -13.01 -3.46
CA HIS A 215 14.88 -12.14 -2.50
C HIS A 215 14.61 -12.53 -1.03
N GLY A 216 13.90 -13.65 -0.79
CA GLY A 216 13.52 -14.11 0.54
C GLY A 216 12.53 -13.20 1.26
N ALA A 217 11.81 -12.34 0.50
CA ALA A 217 10.86 -11.39 1.07
C ALA A 217 9.48 -12.01 1.33
N MET A 218 9.17 -13.16 0.72
CA MET A 218 7.91 -13.87 0.99
C MET A 218 7.79 -14.33 2.44
N GLU A 219 8.88 -14.61 3.15
CA GLU A 219 8.84 -15.09 4.54
C GLU A 219 8.07 -14.15 5.48
N TYR A 220 8.08 -12.85 5.20
CA TYR A 220 7.39 -11.81 5.98
C TYR A 220 6.32 -11.07 5.19
N THR A 221 5.95 -11.57 4.00
CA THR A 221 4.96 -10.92 3.13
C THR A 221 3.72 -11.77 2.96
N ILE A 222 2.56 -11.11 3.02
CA ILE A 222 1.24 -11.65 2.66
C ILE A 222 0.87 -11.04 1.31
N VAL A 223 0.48 -11.87 0.34
CA VAL A 223 -0.01 -11.39 -0.96
C VAL A 223 -1.50 -11.62 -1.06
N VAL A 224 -2.26 -10.55 -1.23
CA VAL A 224 -3.70 -10.60 -1.50
C VAL A 224 -3.92 -10.29 -2.97
N ALA A 225 -4.43 -11.26 -3.72
CA ALA A 225 -4.58 -11.13 -5.16
C ALA A 225 -6.07 -11.10 -5.56
N ALA A 226 -6.44 -10.06 -6.30
CA ALA A 226 -7.69 -9.97 -7.04
C ALA A 226 -7.33 -9.62 -8.49
N SER A 227 -7.24 -10.63 -9.33
CA SER A 227 -6.79 -10.48 -10.72
C SER A 227 -7.81 -9.74 -11.59
N ALA A 228 -7.38 -9.30 -12.78
CA ALA A 228 -8.25 -8.62 -13.74
C ALA A 228 -9.38 -9.51 -14.30
N SER A 229 -9.26 -10.83 -14.14
CA SER A 229 -10.30 -11.79 -14.53
C SER A 229 -11.33 -12.05 -13.44
N GLU A 230 -11.10 -11.56 -12.23
CA GLU A 230 -12.05 -11.71 -11.13
C GLU A 230 -13.13 -10.62 -11.15
N SER A 231 -14.25 -10.89 -10.48
CA SER A 231 -15.39 -9.95 -10.42
C SER A 231 -15.00 -8.60 -9.83
N ALA A 232 -15.72 -7.55 -10.20
CA ALA A 232 -15.55 -6.23 -9.62
C ALA A 232 -15.68 -6.23 -8.08
N ALA A 233 -16.52 -7.13 -7.54
CA ALA A 233 -16.68 -7.32 -6.10
C ALA A 233 -15.38 -7.74 -5.44
N MET A 234 -14.71 -8.76 -5.99
CA MET A 234 -13.43 -9.25 -5.46
C MET A 234 -12.33 -8.19 -5.54
N GLN A 235 -12.28 -7.44 -6.64
CA GLN A 235 -11.33 -6.33 -6.79
C GLN A 235 -11.61 -5.20 -5.79
N TYR A 236 -12.89 -4.90 -5.52
CA TYR A 236 -13.28 -3.89 -4.55
C TYR A 236 -12.89 -4.25 -3.12
N ILE A 237 -13.23 -5.46 -2.65
CA ILE A 237 -13.00 -5.85 -1.26
C ILE A 237 -11.54 -6.17 -0.94
N SER A 238 -10.73 -6.54 -1.93
CA SER A 238 -9.34 -6.99 -1.73
C SER A 238 -8.48 -5.99 -0.95
N ALA A 239 -8.65 -4.69 -1.18
CA ALA A 239 -7.94 -3.65 -0.45
C ALA A 239 -8.30 -3.64 1.04
N TYR A 240 -9.56 -3.80 1.37
CA TYR A 240 -10.03 -3.86 2.77
C TYR A 240 -9.60 -5.15 3.45
N SER A 241 -9.61 -6.26 2.73
CA SER A 241 -9.13 -7.55 3.23
C SER A 241 -7.65 -7.50 3.58
N GLY A 242 -6.82 -6.97 2.67
CA GLY A 242 -5.40 -6.75 2.94
C GLY A 242 -5.15 -5.80 4.12
N CYS A 243 -5.96 -4.74 4.21
CA CYS A 243 -5.89 -3.80 5.33
C CYS A 243 -6.19 -4.49 6.67
N ALA A 244 -7.23 -5.32 6.75
CA ALA A 244 -7.57 -6.07 7.96
C ALA A 244 -6.44 -7.04 8.37
N MET A 245 -5.76 -7.66 7.41
CA MET A 245 -4.59 -8.51 7.67
C MET A 245 -3.40 -7.71 8.21
N GLY A 246 -3.14 -6.51 7.68
CA GLY A 246 -2.08 -5.62 8.15
C GLY A 246 -2.36 -5.03 9.54
N GLU A 247 -3.62 -4.68 9.83
CA GLU A 247 -4.06 -4.16 11.12
C GLU A 247 -3.83 -5.12 12.27
N TYR A 248 -3.91 -6.43 12.02
CA TYR A 248 -3.63 -7.45 13.04
C TYR A 248 -2.28 -7.21 13.71
N PHE A 249 -1.24 -6.91 12.95
CA PHE A 249 0.10 -6.65 13.46
C PHE A 249 0.18 -5.30 14.17
N ARG A 250 -0.35 -4.23 13.56
CA ARG A 250 -0.40 -2.90 14.18
C ARG A 250 -1.07 -2.95 15.56
N ASP A 251 -2.24 -3.57 15.65
CA ASP A 251 -3.05 -3.59 16.86
C ASP A 251 -2.42 -4.44 17.98
N ARG A 252 -1.37 -5.21 17.67
CA ARG A 252 -0.57 -6.00 18.61
C ARG A 252 0.80 -5.40 18.93
N GLY A 253 1.05 -4.16 18.51
CA GLY A 253 2.31 -3.48 18.80
C GLY A 253 3.46 -3.94 17.90
N GLU A 254 3.14 -4.41 16.68
CA GLU A 254 4.09 -4.72 15.63
C GLU A 254 3.99 -3.68 14.51
N ASP A 255 4.95 -3.69 13.61
CA ASP A 255 4.95 -2.80 12.44
C ASP A 255 4.56 -3.57 11.18
N ALA A 256 3.70 -2.97 10.37
CA ALA A 256 3.29 -3.51 9.09
C ALA A 256 3.40 -2.46 7.97
N LEU A 257 3.67 -2.93 6.77
CA LEU A 257 3.69 -2.15 5.53
C LEU A 257 2.66 -2.73 4.57
N ILE A 258 1.74 -1.92 4.08
CA ILE A 258 0.77 -2.36 3.07
C ILE A 258 0.94 -1.58 1.77
N VAL A 259 0.94 -2.29 0.66
CA VAL A 259 0.96 -1.75 -0.70
C VAL A 259 -0.39 -2.05 -1.35
N TYR A 260 -1.04 -1.04 -1.92
CA TYR A 260 -2.26 -1.21 -2.72
C TYR A 260 -1.94 -0.95 -4.20
N ASP A 261 -1.83 -1.99 -4.99
CA ASP A 261 -1.43 -1.90 -6.40
C ASP A 261 -2.55 -2.39 -7.33
N ASP A 262 -3.50 -1.55 -7.82
CA ASP A 262 -3.58 -0.10 -7.57
C ASP A 262 -5.01 0.32 -7.17
N LEU A 263 -5.13 1.43 -6.48
CA LEU A 263 -6.42 1.98 -6.05
C LEU A 263 -7.23 2.61 -7.20
N SER A 264 -6.60 2.93 -8.33
CA SER A 264 -7.32 3.39 -9.53
C SER A 264 -8.27 2.30 -10.03
N LYS A 265 -7.79 1.04 -10.05
CA LYS A 265 -8.61 -0.11 -10.45
C LYS A 265 -9.67 -0.44 -9.41
N GLN A 266 -9.37 -0.29 -8.12
CA GLN A 266 -10.38 -0.41 -7.08
C GLN A 266 -11.52 0.59 -7.30
N ALA A 267 -11.21 1.85 -7.61
CA ALA A 267 -12.20 2.87 -7.88
C ALA A 267 -13.05 2.52 -9.12
N VAL A 268 -12.43 2.00 -10.18
CA VAL A 268 -13.14 1.53 -11.39
C VAL A 268 -14.08 0.38 -11.06
N ALA A 269 -13.63 -0.61 -10.27
CA ALA A 269 -14.46 -1.72 -9.83
C ALA A 269 -15.67 -1.24 -9.00
N TYR A 270 -15.43 -0.31 -8.08
CA TYR A 270 -16.50 0.30 -7.27
C TYR A 270 -17.48 1.13 -8.11
N ARG A 271 -17.01 1.85 -9.13
CA ARG A 271 -17.85 2.54 -10.11
C ARG A 271 -18.76 1.56 -10.85
N GLN A 272 -18.21 0.46 -11.34
CA GLN A 272 -18.95 -0.60 -12.02
C GLN A 272 -20.09 -1.14 -11.12
N ILE A 273 -19.76 -1.55 -9.89
CA ILE A 273 -20.73 -2.02 -8.91
C ILE A 273 -21.83 -0.98 -8.65
N SER A 274 -21.43 0.27 -8.45
CA SER A 274 -22.36 1.36 -8.14
C SER A 274 -23.34 1.65 -9.28
N LEU A 275 -22.87 1.62 -10.53
CA LEU A 275 -23.71 1.79 -11.71
C LEU A 275 -24.71 0.63 -11.88
N LEU A 276 -24.26 -0.61 -11.67
CA LEU A 276 -25.13 -1.79 -11.71
C LEU A 276 -26.19 -1.78 -10.60
N LEU A 277 -25.82 -1.28 -9.41
CA LEU A 277 -26.75 -1.04 -8.30
C LEU A 277 -27.64 0.21 -8.51
N ARG A 278 -27.54 0.87 -9.66
CA ARG A 278 -28.30 2.08 -10.02
C ARG A 278 -28.09 3.26 -9.07
N ARG A 279 -26.93 3.36 -8.43
CA ARG A 279 -26.57 4.55 -7.67
C ARG A 279 -26.34 5.73 -8.62
N PRO A 280 -26.74 6.95 -8.26
CA PRO A 280 -26.58 8.11 -9.13
C PRO A 280 -25.09 8.38 -9.39
N PRO A 281 -24.68 8.50 -10.67
CA PRO A 281 -23.29 8.81 -11.02
C PRO A 281 -22.96 10.29 -10.80
N GLY A 282 -21.74 10.56 -10.36
CA GLY A 282 -21.15 11.88 -10.28
C GLY A 282 -20.10 12.14 -11.37
N ARG A 283 -19.06 12.90 -11.04
CA ARG A 283 -17.95 13.21 -11.95
C ARG A 283 -17.30 11.92 -12.48
N GLU A 284 -17.05 11.84 -13.78
CA GLU A 284 -16.48 10.69 -14.47
C GLU A 284 -17.25 9.37 -14.22
N ALA A 285 -18.55 9.49 -13.96
CA ALA A 285 -19.45 8.40 -13.60
C ALA A 285 -19.08 7.66 -12.28
N TYR A 286 -18.20 8.21 -11.46
CA TYR A 286 -17.97 7.68 -10.12
C TYR A 286 -19.14 8.00 -9.18
N PRO A 287 -19.45 7.12 -8.22
CA PRO A 287 -20.44 7.42 -7.20
C PRO A 287 -19.98 8.54 -6.28
N GLY A 288 -20.90 9.26 -5.65
CA GLY A 288 -20.60 10.41 -4.80
C GLY A 288 -19.72 10.09 -3.58
N ASP A 289 -19.66 8.83 -3.18
CA ASP A 289 -18.90 8.34 -2.03
C ASP A 289 -17.53 7.75 -2.40
N VAL A 290 -17.03 7.96 -3.63
CA VAL A 290 -15.70 7.44 -4.03
C VAL A 290 -14.55 8.05 -3.21
N PHE A 291 -14.69 9.28 -2.74
CA PHE A 291 -13.74 9.84 -1.78
C PHE A 291 -13.73 9.04 -0.47
N TYR A 292 -14.90 8.73 0.05
CA TYR A 292 -15.06 7.92 1.26
C TYR A 292 -14.58 6.48 1.09
N LEU A 293 -14.66 5.92 -0.10
CA LEU A 293 -14.05 4.63 -0.43
C LEU A 293 -12.57 4.57 -0.05
N HIS A 294 -11.80 5.56 -0.48
CA HIS A 294 -10.36 5.60 -0.23
C HIS A 294 -10.02 6.18 1.15
N SER A 295 -10.76 7.17 1.64
CA SER A 295 -10.46 7.79 2.93
C SER A 295 -10.67 6.82 4.09
N ARG A 296 -11.78 6.06 4.13
CA ARG A 296 -12.02 5.07 5.18
C ARG A 296 -11.03 3.89 5.16
N LEU A 297 -10.43 3.60 3.99
CA LEU A 297 -9.36 2.63 3.86
C LEU A 297 -8.03 3.19 4.36
N LEU A 298 -7.62 4.34 3.84
CA LEU A 298 -6.29 4.90 4.09
C LEU A 298 -6.15 5.50 5.49
N GLU A 299 -7.23 5.98 6.12
CA GLU A 299 -7.21 6.44 7.51
C GLU A 299 -6.94 5.29 8.51
N ARG A 300 -7.11 4.06 8.12
CA ARG A 300 -6.75 2.88 8.92
C ARG A 300 -5.24 2.69 9.03
N ALA A 301 -4.46 3.23 8.08
CA ALA A 301 -3.01 3.31 8.19
C ALA A 301 -2.63 4.42 9.18
N ALA A 302 -1.99 4.02 10.28
CA ALA A 302 -1.63 4.93 11.36
C ALA A 302 -0.54 4.30 12.23
N ARG A 303 0.13 5.14 13.01
CA ARG A 303 0.89 4.71 14.18
C ARG A 303 -0.02 4.83 15.40
N VAL A 304 -0.12 3.75 16.18
CA VAL A 304 -0.93 3.69 17.40
C VAL A 304 -0.03 3.68 18.62
N ASN A 305 -0.49 4.33 19.69
CA ASN A 305 0.24 4.43 20.94
C ASN A 305 0.14 3.14 21.81
N ALA A 306 0.94 3.08 22.85
CA ALA A 306 1.02 1.93 23.74
C ALA A 306 -0.30 1.65 24.47
N ASP A 307 -1.02 2.69 24.89
CA ASP A 307 -2.30 2.56 25.60
C ASP A 307 -3.37 1.89 24.71
N TYR A 308 -3.37 2.23 23.42
CA TYR A 308 -4.25 1.57 22.44
C TYR A 308 -3.93 0.09 22.31
N VAL A 309 -2.65 -0.26 22.15
CA VAL A 309 -2.19 -1.65 22.01
C VAL A 309 -2.52 -2.46 23.26
N GLU A 310 -2.24 -1.93 24.45
CA GLU A 310 -2.54 -2.56 25.71
C GLU A 310 -4.04 -2.83 25.86
N LYS A 311 -4.87 -1.84 25.57
CA LYS A 311 -6.33 -1.96 25.61
C LYS A 311 -6.85 -2.97 24.59
N PHE A 312 -6.33 -2.94 23.36
CA PHE A 312 -6.74 -3.87 22.30
C PHE A 312 -6.38 -5.31 22.61
N THR A 313 -5.21 -5.53 23.23
CA THR A 313 -4.71 -6.86 23.61
C THR A 313 -5.16 -7.31 24.99
N ASN A 314 -6.07 -6.58 25.66
CA ASN A 314 -6.50 -6.85 27.04
C ASN A 314 -5.33 -7.01 28.02
N GLY A 315 -4.30 -6.17 27.89
CA GLY A 315 -3.11 -6.18 28.73
C GLY A 315 -2.06 -7.24 28.37
N ALA A 316 -2.27 -8.03 27.31
CA ALA A 316 -1.28 -9.04 26.89
C ALA A 316 0.01 -8.42 26.33
N VAL A 317 -0.06 -7.21 25.76
CA VAL A 317 1.07 -6.45 25.25
C VAL A 317 1.06 -5.07 25.89
N THR A 318 2.13 -4.71 26.59
CA THR A 318 2.27 -3.44 27.29
C THR A 318 3.49 -2.67 26.80
N GLY A 319 3.41 -1.33 26.80
CA GLY A 319 4.54 -0.45 26.49
C GLY A 319 5.03 -0.49 25.04
N LYS A 320 4.30 -1.13 24.12
CA LYS A 320 4.64 -1.21 22.70
C LYS A 320 3.69 -0.37 21.85
N THR A 321 4.25 0.36 20.91
CA THR A 321 3.51 1.04 19.85
C THR A 321 3.45 0.16 18.62
N GLY A 322 2.40 0.30 17.80
CA GLY A 322 2.27 -0.42 16.54
C GLY A 322 2.07 0.52 15.37
N SER A 323 2.38 0.08 14.16
CA SER A 323 2.16 0.90 12.96
C SER A 323 1.66 0.09 11.77
N LEU A 324 0.85 0.73 10.94
CA LEU A 324 0.51 0.29 9.60
C LEU A 324 0.83 1.43 8.64
N THR A 325 1.88 1.24 7.85
CA THR A 325 2.32 2.19 6.82
C THR A 325 1.67 1.81 5.50
N ALA A 326 1.08 2.77 4.78
CA ALA A 326 0.43 2.50 3.51
C ALA A 326 1.18 3.14 2.34
N LEU A 327 1.39 2.37 1.29
CA LEU A 327 1.86 2.81 -0.02
C LEU A 327 0.76 2.55 -1.07
N PRO A 328 -0.26 3.41 -1.14
CA PRO A 328 -1.23 3.34 -2.22
C PRO A 328 -0.57 3.72 -3.54
N ILE A 329 -0.96 3.01 -4.61
CA ILE A 329 -0.53 3.31 -5.97
C ILE A 329 -1.73 3.86 -6.73
N ILE A 330 -1.51 4.96 -7.45
CA ILE A 330 -2.47 5.57 -8.38
C ILE A 330 -1.83 5.66 -9.76
N GLU A 331 -2.60 5.28 -10.77
CA GLU A 331 -2.22 5.43 -12.17
C GLU A 331 -2.77 6.73 -12.74
N THR A 332 -1.91 7.53 -13.35
CA THR A 332 -2.28 8.73 -14.12
C THR A 332 -2.31 8.43 -15.62
N GLN A 333 -2.92 9.31 -16.38
CA GLN A 333 -2.89 9.32 -17.84
C GLN A 333 -2.22 10.61 -18.31
N ALA A 334 -1.13 10.49 -19.08
CA ALA A 334 -0.35 11.61 -19.58
C ALA A 334 0.12 12.60 -18.48
N GLY A 335 0.42 12.08 -17.28
CA GLY A 335 0.86 12.89 -16.14
C GLY A 335 -0.21 13.75 -15.49
N ASP A 336 -1.50 13.59 -15.84
CA ASP A 336 -2.59 14.39 -15.29
C ASP A 336 -2.89 13.99 -13.83
N VAL A 337 -2.37 14.79 -12.90
CA VAL A 337 -2.64 14.68 -11.46
C VAL A 337 -3.92 15.41 -11.05
N SER A 338 -4.54 16.17 -11.95
CA SER A 338 -5.78 16.93 -11.69
C SER A 338 -7.06 16.12 -11.93
N ALA A 339 -6.93 14.89 -12.46
CA ALA A 339 -8.02 13.95 -12.59
C ALA A 339 -8.69 13.63 -11.24
N PHE A 340 -9.92 13.13 -11.28
CA PHE A 340 -10.76 13.04 -10.09
C PHE A 340 -10.19 12.11 -9.01
N VAL A 341 -9.83 10.88 -9.34
CA VAL A 341 -9.29 9.90 -8.38
C VAL A 341 -7.91 10.31 -7.85
N PRO A 342 -6.93 10.71 -8.69
CA PRO A 342 -5.65 11.24 -8.22
C PRO A 342 -5.79 12.36 -7.20
N THR A 343 -6.59 13.38 -7.49
CA THR A 343 -6.81 14.53 -6.61
C THR A 343 -7.35 14.12 -5.25
N ASN A 344 -8.31 13.19 -5.22
CA ASN A 344 -8.87 12.66 -3.98
C ASN A 344 -7.79 11.97 -3.13
N VAL A 345 -7.00 11.09 -3.72
CA VAL A 345 -6.01 10.31 -2.97
C VAL A 345 -4.84 11.18 -2.51
N ILE A 346 -4.39 12.16 -3.31
CA ILE A 346 -3.39 13.16 -2.89
C ILE A 346 -3.85 13.90 -1.64
N SER A 347 -5.15 14.25 -1.55
CA SER A 347 -5.68 14.97 -0.39
C SER A 347 -5.76 14.10 0.88
N ILE A 348 -5.94 12.79 0.75
CA ILE A 348 -6.05 11.85 1.87
C ILE A 348 -4.66 11.47 2.42
N THR A 349 -3.65 11.42 1.56
CA THR A 349 -2.31 10.93 1.90
C THR A 349 -1.42 12.00 2.54
N ASP A 350 -0.36 11.54 3.21
CA ASP A 350 0.60 12.39 3.91
C ASP A 350 1.79 12.80 3.02
N GLY A 351 1.61 12.70 1.72
CA GLY A 351 2.58 13.04 0.69
C GLY A 351 2.46 12.14 -0.53
N GLN A 352 3.30 12.40 -1.53
CA GLN A 352 3.33 11.64 -2.77
C GLN A 352 4.75 11.53 -3.35
N ILE A 353 5.03 10.37 -3.94
CA ILE A 353 6.18 10.08 -4.78
C ILE A 353 5.68 10.08 -6.22
N PHE A 354 6.04 11.09 -6.98
CA PHE A 354 5.62 11.24 -8.38
C PHE A 354 6.66 10.65 -9.32
N LEU A 355 6.25 9.65 -10.11
CA LEU A 355 7.07 9.03 -11.14
C LEU A 355 6.72 9.60 -12.52
N GLU A 356 7.68 10.25 -13.14
CA GLU A 356 7.50 11.00 -14.38
C GLU A 356 7.98 10.21 -15.61
N THR A 357 7.13 10.13 -16.63
CA THR A 357 7.41 9.39 -17.87
C THR A 357 8.63 9.95 -18.63
N SER A 358 8.81 11.26 -18.64
CA SER A 358 9.94 11.91 -19.29
C SER A 358 11.28 11.49 -18.66
N LEU A 359 11.36 11.43 -17.34
CA LEU A 359 12.54 10.96 -16.59
C LEU A 359 12.79 9.46 -16.85
N PHE A 360 11.72 8.66 -16.85
CA PHE A 360 11.83 7.23 -17.15
C PHE A 360 12.42 6.96 -18.55
N ASN A 361 11.93 7.68 -19.54
CA ASN A 361 12.40 7.59 -20.94
C ASN A 361 13.84 8.13 -21.11
N ALA A 362 14.23 9.13 -20.31
CA ALA A 362 15.60 9.62 -20.23
C ALA A 362 16.57 8.65 -19.50
N GLY A 363 16.08 7.49 -19.04
CA GLY A 363 16.91 6.50 -18.36
C GLY A 363 17.20 6.81 -16.88
N ILE A 364 16.48 7.78 -16.29
CA ILE A 364 16.55 8.07 -14.84
C ILE A 364 15.59 7.14 -14.14
N ARG A 365 16.14 6.15 -13.41
CA ARG A 365 15.37 5.10 -12.73
C ARG A 365 15.90 4.88 -11.32
N PRO A 366 15.03 5.01 -10.27
CA PRO A 366 13.59 5.35 -10.36
C PRO A 366 13.35 6.77 -10.88
N ALA A 367 12.26 6.92 -11.64
CA ALA A 367 11.91 8.16 -12.34
C ALA A 367 11.24 9.20 -11.44
N ILE A 368 11.78 9.42 -10.25
CA ILE A 368 11.18 10.27 -9.21
C ILE A 368 11.40 11.73 -9.53
N ASN A 369 10.31 12.48 -9.65
CA ASN A 369 10.36 13.92 -9.79
C ASN A 369 10.47 14.58 -8.39
N ALA A 370 11.69 15.00 -8.02
CA ALA A 370 11.97 15.62 -6.71
C ALA A 370 11.24 16.97 -6.51
N GLY A 371 10.82 17.65 -7.56
CA GLY A 371 10.15 18.96 -7.47
C GLY A 371 8.70 18.88 -6.97
N ILE A 372 7.99 17.83 -7.40
CA ILE A 372 6.56 17.63 -7.06
C ILE A 372 6.32 16.48 -6.10
N SER A 373 7.34 15.71 -5.76
CA SER A 373 7.28 14.70 -4.71
C SER A 373 7.46 15.34 -3.34
N VAL A 374 6.60 14.99 -2.41
CA VAL A 374 6.56 15.61 -1.07
C VAL A 374 6.28 14.56 -0.01
N SER A 375 7.03 14.59 1.10
CA SER A 375 6.66 13.92 2.34
C SER A 375 6.28 14.96 3.38
N ARG A 376 5.06 14.89 3.92
CA ARG A 376 4.60 15.82 4.98
C ARG A 376 5.23 15.50 6.34
N VAL A 377 5.74 14.31 6.54
CA VAL A 377 6.48 13.90 7.74
C VAL A 377 7.94 14.38 7.65
N GLY A 378 8.54 14.27 6.48
CA GLY A 378 9.86 14.79 6.18
C GLY A 378 10.96 14.25 7.09
N GLY A 379 11.83 15.12 7.56
CA GLY A 379 13.02 14.74 8.35
C GLY A 379 12.75 14.06 9.69
N ALA A 380 11.50 14.02 10.19
CA ALA A 380 11.13 13.21 11.35
C ALA A 380 11.12 11.69 11.02
N ALA A 381 10.95 11.36 9.73
CA ALA A 381 10.98 10.00 9.21
C ALA A 381 12.36 9.59 8.66
N GLN A 382 13.43 10.28 8.99
CA GLN A 382 14.79 9.96 8.58
C GLN A 382 15.64 9.52 9.77
N THR A 383 16.56 8.60 9.51
CA THR A 383 17.64 8.33 10.46
C THR A 383 18.55 9.55 10.60
N LYS A 384 19.24 9.67 11.73
CA LYS A 384 20.12 10.84 11.99
C LYS A 384 21.19 11.00 10.90
N VAL A 385 21.77 9.90 10.42
CA VAL A 385 22.80 9.96 9.37
C VAL A 385 22.23 10.42 8.05
N ILE A 386 21.10 9.87 7.60
CA ILE A 386 20.48 10.26 6.31
C ILE A 386 19.99 11.71 6.39
N LYS A 387 19.37 12.12 7.49
CA LYS A 387 18.93 13.50 7.70
C LYS A 387 20.08 14.51 7.59
N GLY A 388 21.23 14.19 8.19
CA GLY A 388 22.43 15.03 8.11
C GLY A 388 23.01 15.16 6.72
N LEU A 389 22.90 14.10 5.90
CA LEU A 389 23.51 14.03 4.57
C LEU A 389 22.56 14.43 3.42
N SER A 390 21.26 14.39 3.62
CA SER A 390 20.28 14.63 2.54
C SER A 390 19.92 16.10 2.30
N GLY A 391 20.20 16.98 3.25
CA GLY A 391 19.74 18.39 3.23
C GLY A 391 20.19 19.17 1.98
N GLY A 392 21.40 18.95 1.48
CA GLY A 392 21.93 19.60 0.28
C GLY A 392 21.41 19.05 -1.05
N ILE A 393 21.12 17.76 -1.09
CA ILE A 393 20.82 17.02 -2.33
C ILE A 393 19.56 17.55 -3.01
N ARG A 394 18.49 17.79 -2.25
CA ARG A 394 17.24 18.32 -2.79
C ARG A 394 17.42 19.72 -3.38
N THR A 395 18.21 20.55 -2.69
CA THR A 395 18.53 21.91 -3.15
C THR A 395 19.38 21.86 -4.42
N ASP A 396 20.41 21.04 -4.45
CA ASP A 396 21.29 20.84 -5.63
C ASP A 396 20.48 20.38 -6.87
N LEU A 397 19.53 19.45 -6.69
CA LEU A 397 18.67 18.99 -7.78
C LEU A 397 17.66 20.03 -8.25
N ALA A 398 17.09 20.83 -7.34
CA ALA A 398 16.19 21.92 -7.70
C ALA A 398 16.93 22.96 -8.54
N GLN A 399 18.11 23.40 -8.09
CA GLN A 399 18.97 24.34 -8.82
C GLN A 399 19.41 23.79 -10.18
N TYR A 400 19.81 22.51 -10.21
CA TYR A 400 20.19 21.85 -11.46
C TYR A 400 19.07 21.89 -12.49
N ARG A 401 17.82 21.59 -12.10
CA ARG A 401 16.68 21.62 -13.02
C ARG A 401 16.40 22.99 -13.58
N GLU A 402 16.44 24.02 -12.74
CA GLU A 402 16.29 25.40 -13.18
C GLU A 402 17.40 25.80 -14.16
N LEU A 403 18.65 25.55 -13.80
CA LEU A 403 19.80 25.90 -14.63
C LEU A 403 19.88 25.08 -15.91
N ALA A 404 19.51 23.79 -15.89
CA ALA A 404 19.50 22.93 -17.07
C ALA A 404 18.49 23.42 -18.13
N ALA A 405 17.36 23.96 -17.70
CA ALA A 405 16.39 24.57 -18.62
C ALA A 405 16.96 25.84 -19.29
N PHE A 406 17.68 26.68 -18.56
CA PHE A 406 18.33 27.87 -19.10
C PHE A 406 19.56 27.54 -19.97
N ALA A 407 20.33 26.52 -19.61
CA ALA A 407 21.55 26.13 -20.31
C ALA A 407 21.31 25.70 -21.76
N GLN A 408 20.09 25.26 -22.09
CA GLN A 408 19.71 24.92 -23.46
C GLN A 408 19.67 26.17 -24.40
N PHE A 409 19.55 27.36 -23.84
CA PHE A 409 19.39 28.60 -24.60
C PHE A 409 20.58 29.56 -24.43
N ALA A 410 21.50 29.31 -23.50
CA ALA A 410 22.63 30.20 -23.19
C ALA A 410 23.91 29.70 -23.90
N SER A 411 24.51 30.54 -24.73
CA SER A 411 25.79 30.25 -25.40
C SER A 411 27.01 30.34 -24.49
N ASP A 412 26.96 31.17 -23.43
CA ASP A 412 28.05 31.37 -22.48
C ASP A 412 27.52 31.23 -21.04
N LEU A 413 27.98 30.20 -20.34
CA LEU A 413 27.74 29.97 -18.93
C LEU A 413 28.97 30.40 -18.13
N ASP A 414 28.76 31.14 -17.03
CA ASP A 414 29.80 31.42 -16.07
C ASP A 414 30.31 30.14 -15.38
N GLU A 415 31.52 30.18 -14.84
CA GLU A 415 32.18 29.03 -14.23
C GLU A 415 31.38 28.47 -13.02
N SER A 416 30.73 29.33 -12.26
CA SER A 416 29.89 28.94 -11.11
C SER A 416 28.69 28.13 -11.55
N THR A 417 27.96 28.61 -12.54
CA THR A 417 26.80 27.94 -13.12
C THR A 417 27.18 26.59 -13.75
N ARG A 418 28.33 26.52 -14.43
CA ARG A 418 28.84 25.28 -15.00
C ARG A 418 29.13 24.24 -13.90
N LYS A 419 29.79 24.64 -12.80
CA LYS A 419 30.06 23.75 -11.65
C LYS A 419 28.76 23.22 -11.01
N GLN A 420 27.74 24.07 -10.89
CA GLN A 420 26.44 23.66 -10.36
C GLN A 420 25.73 22.65 -11.28
N LEU A 421 25.79 22.86 -12.59
CA LEU A 421 25.24 21.92 -13.59
C LEU A 421 25.97 20.57 -13.54
N ASP A 422 27.30 20.60 -13.50
CA ASP A 422 28.13 19.41 -13.43
C ASP A 422 27.86 18.61 -12.15
N ARG A 423 27.73 19.28 -11.01
CA ARG A 423 27.36 18.67 -9.73
C ARG A 423 25.97 18.07 -9.77
N GLY A 424 24.97 18.80 -10.25
CA GLY A 424 23.60 18.33 -10.36
C GLY A 424 23.44 17.13 -11.29
N ALA A 425 24.21 17.10 -12.40
CA ALA A 425 24.26 15.95 -13.31
C ALA A 425 24.80 14.70 -12.59
N ARG A 426 25.88 14.81 -11.80
CA ARG A 426 26.45 13.71 -11.03
C ARG A 426 25.51 13.24 -9.93
N VAL A 427 24.85 14.15 -9.21
CA VAL A 427 23.85 13.79 -8.19
C VAL A 427 22.68 13.04 -8.85
N THR A 428 22.20 13.50 -10.01
CA THR A 428 21.13 12.83 -10.76
C THR A 428 21.54 11.42 -11.16
N GLU A 429 22.77 11.24 -11.63
CA GLU A 429 23.29 9.92 -12.00
C GLU A 429 23.48 9.02 -10.79
N LEU A 430 24.00 9.56 -9.67
CA LEU A 430 24.18 8.82 -8.43
C LEU A 430 22.86 8.29 -7.85
N LEU A 431 21.78 9.03 -8.00
CA LEU A 431 20.46 8.63 -7.49
C LEU A 431 19.79 7.54 -8.31
N LYS A 432 20.32 7.20 -9.48
CA LYS A 432 19.87 6.00 -10.20
C LYS A 432 20.20 4.74 -9.41
N GLN A 433 19.29 3.80 -9.46
CA GLN A 433 19.41 2.53 -8.74
C GLN A 433 18.71 1.43 -9.52
N PRO A 434 19.34 0.27 -9.73
CA PRO A 434 18.70 -0.85 -10.39
C PRO A 434 17.57 -1.42 -9.53
N GLN A 435 16.58 -1.98 -10.19
CA GLN A 435 15.46 -2.65 -9.55
C GLN A 435 15.94 -3.87 -8.74
N TYR A 436 15.26 -4.17 -7.64
CA TYR A 436 15.56 -5.28 -6.73
C TYR A 436 16.95 -5.18 -6.05
N SER A 437 17.43 -3.97 -5.90
CA SER A 437 18.75 -3.70 -5.30
C SER A 437 18.66 -2.60 -4.23
N PRO A 438 17.83 -2.77 -3.20
CA PRO A 438 17.78 -1.81 -2.11
C PRO A 438 19.13 -1.74 -1.37
N LEU A 439 19.52 -0.54 -0.96
CA LEU A 439 20.78 -0.32 -0.24
C LEU A 439 20.54 -0.24 1.27
N PRO A 440 21.43 -0.85 2.09
CA PRO A 440 21.43 -0.62 3.52
C PRO A 440 21.82 0.83 3.83
N ILE A 441 21.41 1.32 5.00
CA ILE A 441 21.63 2.72 5.42
C ILE A 441 23.11 3.08 5.40
N SER A 442 23.98 2.17 5.81
CA SER A 442 25.43 2.38 5.85
C SER A 442 26.02 2.69 4.48
N LEU A 443 25.65 1.93 3.44
CA LEU A 443 26.13 2.18 2.08
C LEU A 443 25.48 3.42 1.45
N MET A 444 24.21 3.65 1.74
CA MET A 444 23.55 4.89 1.33
C MET A 444 24.24 6.12 1.94
N ALA A 445 24.61 6.05 3.21
CA ALA A 445 25.36 7.11 3.88
C ALA A 445 26.74 7.34 3.21
N VAL A 446 27.44 6.30 2.81
CA VAL A 446 28.72 6.40 2.06
C VAL A 446 28.52 7.18 0.77
N SER A 447 27.52 6.82 -0.04
CA SER A 447 27.23 7.49 -1.32
C SER A 447 26.87 8.97 -1.13
N LEU A 448 25.97 9.25 -0.19
CA LEU A 448 25.53 10.63 0.10
C LEU A 448 26.64 11.49 0.70
N PHE A 449 27.47 10.92 1.58
CA PHE A 449 28.63 11.60 2.14
C PHE A 449 29.65 11.92 1.05
N ALA A 450 29.97 10.96 0.20
CA ALA A 450 30.93 11.13 -0.87
C ALA A 450 30.53 12.24 -1.85
N VAL A 451 29.27 12.30 -2.27
CA VAL A 451 28.81 13.37 -3.16
C VAL A 451 28.78 14.74 -2.48
N ASN A 452 28.39 14.80 -1.20
CA ASN A 452 28.35 16.06 -0.45
C ASN A 452 29.73 16.67 -0.21
N LYS A 453 30.74 15.81 -0.02
CA LYS A 453 32.14 16.25 0.21
C LYS A 453 32.94 16.44 -1.10
N GLY A 454 32.28 16.32 -2.27
CA GLY A 454 32.90 16.58 -3.57
C GLY A 454 33.80 15.45 -4.10
N TYR A 455 33.73 14.25 -3.52
CA TYR A 455 34.55 13.11 -3.99
C TYR A 455 34.14 12.61 -5.39
N PHE A 456 33.00 13.06 -5.90
CA PHE A 456 32.52 12.78 -7.27
C PHE A 456 32.85 13.90 -8.28
N ASP A 457 33.41 15.04 -7.87
CA ASP A 457 33.52 16.23 -8.71
C ASP A 457 34.47 16.04 -9.92
N ASP A 458 35.44 15.16 -9.81
CA ASP A 458 36.40 14.79 -10.86
C ASP A 458 36.00 13.50 -11.62
N VAL A 459 34.91 12.85 -11.24
CA VAL A 459 34.41 11.64 -11.89
C VAL A 459 33.52 12.01 -13.08
N GLU A 460 33.75 11.40 -14.24
CA GLU A 460 32.88 11.55 -15.40
C GLU A 460 31.47 11.07 -15.06
N VAL A 461 30.43 11.81 -15.51
CA VAL A 461 29.01 11.48 -15.22
C VAL A 461 28.68 10.01 -15.58
N LYS A 462 29.16 9.53 -16.71
CA LYS A 462 28.94 8.13 -17.15
C LYS A 462 29.57 7.08 -16.25
N LYS A 463 30.57 7.45 -15.45
CA LYS A 463 31.31 6.54 -14.55
C LYS A 463 30.85 6.62 -13.09
N VAL A 464 29.90 7.50 -12.75
CA VAL A 464 29.43 7.73 -11.37
C VAL A 464 28.95 6.45 -10.70
N LEU A 465 28.12 5.64 -11.37
CA LEU A 465 27.62 4.39 -10.81
C LEU A 465 28.71 3.31 -10.70
N ALA A 466 29.65 3.26 -11.61
CA ALA A 466 30.80 2.35 -11.52
C ALA A 466 31.71 2.73 -10.36
N PHE A 467 31.98 4.02 -10.17
CA PHE A 467 32.72 4.54 -9.03
C PHE A 467 32.01 4.21 -7.69
N GLU A 468 30.68 4.45 -7.61
CA GLU A 468 29.86 4.09 -6.44
C GLU A 468 30.00 2.59 -6.10
N SER A 469 29.85 1.72 -7.10
CA SER A 469 29.94 0.26 -6.93
C SER A 469 31.32 -0.18 -6.43
N ALA A 470 32.38 0.38 -7.01
CA ALA A 470 33.76 0.11 -6.58
C ALA A 470 34.01 0.62 -5.15
N LEU A 471 33.54 1.83 -4.82
CA LEU A 471 33.61 2.39 -3.48
C LEU A 471 32.87 1.52 -2.46
N HIS A 472 31.65 1.08 -2.76
CA HIS A 472 30.90 0.18 -1.89
C HIS A 472 31.63 -1.15 -1.66
N THR A 473 32.28 -1.70 -2.67
CA THR A 473 33.08 -2.92 -2.56
C THR A 473 34.28 -2.69 -1.66
N HIS A 474 35.00 -1.59 -1.85
CA HIS A 474 36.13 -1.21 -1.00
C HIS A 474 35.69 -1.04 0.47
N MET A 475 34.59 -0.33 0.71
CA MET A 475 34.08 -0.14 2.07
C MET A 475 33.68 -1.46 2.73
N LYS A 476 33.03 -2.37 2.00
CA LYS A 476 32.65 -3.69 2.54
C LYS A 476 33.88 -4.55 2.89
N THR A 477 34.94 -4.52 2.08
CA THR A 477 36.14 -5.36 2.27
C THR A 477 37.09 -4.80 3.31
N SER A 478 37.28 -3.48 3.33
CA SER A 478 38.35 -2.84 4.14
C SER A 478 37.81 -2.10 5.37
N HIS A 479 36.55 -1.69 5.37
CA HIS A 479 35.96 -0.85 6.42
C HIS A 479 34.64 -1.40 6.96
N GLY A 480 34.47 -2.72 7.02
CA GLY A 480 33.25 -3.39 7.47
C GLY A 480 32.82 -2.99 8.90
N ALA A 481 33.76 -2.75 9.80
CA ALA A 481 33.46 -2.30 11.16
C ALA A 481 32.82 -0.88 11.20
N LEU A 482 33.25 0.03 10.32
CA LEU A 482 32.67 1.36 10.21
C LEU A 482 31.24 1.27 9.64
N LEU A 483 31.02 0.44 8.63
CA LEU A 483 29.69 0.20 8.08
C LEU A 483 28.75 -0.40 9.14
N ALA A 484 29.21 -1.37 9.92
CA ALA A 484 28.43 -1.97 11.01
C ALA A 484 28.07 -0.92 12.07
N LYS A 485 29.02 -0.06 12.48
CA LYS A 485 28.76 1.04 13.42
C LYS A 485 27.66 1.98 12.90
N ILE A 486 27.72 2.38 11.63
CA ILE A 486 26.70 3.25 11.01
C ILE A 486 25.35 2.52 10.94
N GLU A 487 25.36 1.23 10.61
CA GLU A 487 24.14 0.43 10.52
C GLU A 487 23.46 0.25 11.87
N ASP A 488 24.21 0.08 12.96
CA ASP A 488 23.66 -0.09 14.30
C ASP A 488 23.19 1.22 14.93
N THR A 489 24.05 2.27 14.85
CA THR A 489 23.76 3.55 15.52
C THR A 489 22.82 4.45 14.72
N LYS A 490 22.67 4.20 13.41
CA LYS A 490 21.95 5.05 12.46
C LYS A 490 22.39 6.53 12.50
N ALA A 491 23.64 6.76 12.93
CA ALA A 491 24.24 8.08 13.11
C ALA A 491 25.68 8.10 12.62
N LEU A 492 26.17 9.27 12.30
CA LEU A 492 27.55 9.52 11.94
C LEU A 492 28.10 10.60 12.87
N ASP A 493 28.97 10.22 13.81
CA ASP A 493 29.66 11.13 14.70
C ASP A 493 30.90 11.75 14.00
N LYS A 494 31.53 12.72 14.64
CA LYS A 494 32.70 13.42 14.07
C LYS A 494 33.86 12.47 13.76
N ASP A 495 34.08 11.46 14.61
CA ASP A 495 35.13 10.45 14.41
C ASP A 495 34.76 9.53 13.23
N GLY A 496 33.50 9.16 13.13
CA GLY A 496 32.96 8.42 11.98
C GLY A 496 33.04 9.21 10.68
N GLU A 497 32.77 10.52 10.69
CA GLU A 497 32.97 11.37 9.51
C GLU A 497 34.44 11.42 9.08
N ALA A 498 35.37 11.57 10.03
CA ALA A 498 36.78 11.59 9.74
C ALA A 498 37.29 10.22 9.20
N ALA A 499 36.81 9.12 9.79
CA ALA A 499 37.14 7.77 9.33
C ALA A 499 36.57 7.51 7.92
N LEU A 500 35.36 7.94 7.64
CA LEU A 500 34.73 7.80 6.33
C LEU A 500 35.46 8.64 5.26
N ALA A 501 35.82 9.89 5.60
CA ALA A 501 36.61 10.75 4.73
C ALA A 501 37.97 10.16 4.39
N ALA A 502 38.67 9.61 5.39
CA ALA A 502 39.97 8.92 5.19
C ALA A 502 39.82 7.69 4.28
N ALA A 503 38.80 6.84 4.54
CA ALA A 503 38.54 5.64 3.75
C ALA A 503 38.26 5.94 2.28
N ILE A 504 37.45 6.96 1.99
CA ILE A 504 37.13 7.41 0.62
C ILE A 504 38.37 8.05 -0.02
N GLY A 505 39.14 8.85 0.75
CA GLY A 505 40.37 9.46 0.27
C GLY A 505 41.43 8.41 -0.14
N ASP A 506 41.60 7.36 0.64
CA ASP A 506 42.52 6.27 0.33
C ASP A 506 42.04 5.44 -0.90
N PHE A 507 40.72 5.20 -1.01
CA PHE A 507 40.14 4.58 -2.20
C PHE A 507 40.47 5.38 -3.47
N LYS A 508 40.29 6.71 -3.44
CA LYS A 508 40.62 7.57 -4.59
C LYS A 508 42.09 7.56 -4.95
N LYS A 509 42.98 7.58 -3.97
CA LYS A 509 44.46 7.50 -4.21
C LYS A 509 44.85 6.19 -4.84
N ALA A 510 44.18 5.11 -4.51
CA ALA A 510 44.47 3.77 -5.06
C ALA A 510 44.10 3.64 -6.55
N GLY A 511 43.28 4.55 -7.09
CA GLY A 511 42.95 4.59 -8.52
C GLY A 511 42.19 3.36 -9.02
N ALA A 512 41.42 2.69 -8.17
CA ALA A 512 40.80 1.39 -8.43
C ALA A 512 39.44 1.45 -9.15
N PHE A 513 39.23 2.43 -10.03
CA PHE A 513 37.93 2.59 -10.74
C PHE A 513 38.07 3.07 -12.18
#